data_5f2c245c54df34857b87dc54d6e41f9e
#
_entry.id   5f2c245c54df34857b87dc54d6e41f9e
#
_cell.length_a   1.000
_cell.length_b   1.000
_cell.length_c   1.000
_cell.angle_alpha   90.00
_cell.angle_beta   90.00
_cell.angle_gamma   90.00
#
_symmetry.space_group_name_H-M   'P 1'
#
loop_
_entity.id
_entity.type
_entity.pdbx_description
1 polymer ?
#
loop_
_entity_poly.entity_id
_entity_poly.type
_entity_poly.pdbx_seq_one_letter_code
_entity_poly.pdbx_strand_id
1 'polypeptide(L)'
;MYCNSMHLTCLVGFVQILGVWGSVSSKWVDQNTPVEDRVIFKGDVIENGDGIENVAEYKLVMSDEFEESGREFDSTANDPMWTAISKPDDTNQAAQFYDPGHVSTVDGKLQILTTPDKVKWKQWDWSVAGFNEFSKNYTSGMVMSWNKFCFTGGVL
;
A
#
# COMPACT_ATOMS: atom_id res chain seq x y z
N MET A 1 -13.91 1.43 9.08
CA MET A 1 -13.91 0.02 9.52
C MET A 1 -12.63 -0.16 10.32
N TYR A 2 -12.73 -0.35 11.61
CA TYR A 2 -11.57 -0.41 12.51
C TYR A 2 -10.85 -1.74 12.33
N CYS A 3 -9.51 -1.70 12.30
CA CYS A 3 -8.69 -2.90 12.41
C CYS A 3 -8.94 -3.48 13.81
N ASN A 4 -9.67 -4.59 13.91
CA ASN A 4 -9.98 -5.21 15.20
C ASN A 4 -8.68 -5.74 15.83
N SER A 5 -8.32 -5.16 16.96
CA SER A 5 -7.30 -5.70 17.86
C SER A 5 -7.74 -7.07 18.34
N MET A 6 -7.09 -8.12 17.86
CA MET A 6 -7.21 -9.45 18.44
C MET A 6 -6.45 -9.47 19.76
N HIS A 7 -7.18 -9.49 20.86
CA HIS A 7 -6.61 -9.86 22.15
C HIS A 7 -6.25 -11.34 22.14
N LEU A 8 -4.96 -11.63 22.07
CA LEU A 8 -4.44 -12.97 22.23
C LEU A 8 -4.15 -13.18 23.73
N THR A 9 -4.98 -13.98 24.38
CA THR A 9 -4.76 -14.43 25.76
C THR A 9 -3.61 -15.43 25.75
N CYS A 10 -2.48 -15.04 26.34
CA CYS A 10 -1.28 -15.88 26.43
C CYS A 10 -1.47 -16.92 27.55
N LEU A 11 -1.67 -18.19 27.17
CA LEU A 11 -1.50 -19.33 28.06
C LEU A 11 0.00 -19.71 28.03
N VAL A 12 0.66 -19.60 29.18
CA VAL A 12 2.05 -19.94 29.38
C VAL A 12 2.23 -21.45 29.26
N GLY A 13 2.65 -21.92 28.12
CA GLY A 13 3.17 -23.27 27.92
C GLY A 13 4.59 -23.14 27.36
N PHE A 14 5.59 -23.63 28.11
CA PHE A 14 6.96 -23.73 27.64
C PHE A 14 7.02 -24.68 26.43
N VAL A 15 7.13 -24.14 25.23
CA VAL A 15 7.55 -24.90 24.04
C VAL A 15 8.92 -24.40 23.66
N GLN A 16 9.93 -25.25 23.86
CA GLN A 16 11.25 -25.05 23.26
C GLN A 16 11.08 -25.18 21.73
N ILE A 17 11.06 -24.08 21.03
CA ILE A 17 11.16 -24.08 19.57
C ILE A 17 12.66 -24.06 19.25
N LEU A 18 13.21 -25.24 18.94
CA LEU A 18 14.49 -25.34 18.24
C LEU A 18 14.34 -24.61 16.90
N GLY A 19 15.14 -23.55 16.74
CA GLY A 19 15.06 -22.67 15.58
C GLY A 19 15.41 -23.41 14.29
N VAL A 20 14.41 -23.67 13.48
CA VAL A 20 14.61 -23.81 12.04
C VAL A 20 14.53 -22.39 11.49
N TRP A 21 15.65 -21.90 11.00
CA TRP A 21 15.73 -20.67 10.23
C TRP A 21 15.04 -20.90 8.86
N GLY A 22 13.73 -20.99 8.90
CA GLY A 22 12.92 -20.90 7.71
C GLY A 22 12.67 -19.42 7.45
N SER A 23 13.04 -18.92 6.30
CA SER A 23 12.63 -17.61 5.84
C SER A 23 11.10 -17.57 5.86
N VAL A 24 10.51 -16.87 6.80
CA VAL A 24 9.10 -16.54 6.76
C VAL A 24 8.96 -15.52 5.63
N SER A 25 8.74 -16.03 4.42
CA SER A 25 8.31 -15.18 3.32
C SER A 25 6.97 -14.57 3.74
N SER A 26 6.97 -13.30 4.03
CA SER A 26 5.72 -12.56 4.16
C SER A 26 4.96 -12.71 2.84
N LYS A 27 3.68 -13.05 2.87
CA LYS A 27 2.85 -13.13 1.64
C LYS A 27 2.79 -11.79 0.88
N TRP A 28 3.31 -10.73 1.49
CA TRP A 28 3.34 -9.37 0.96
C TRP A 28 4.71 -8.96 0.43
N VAL A 29 5.70 -9.85 0.48
CA VAL A 29 7.01 -9.62 -0.13
C VAL A 29 7.00 -10.30 -1.48
N ASP A 30 7.24 -9.52 -2.53
CA ASP A 30 7.34 -10.02 -3.89
C ASP A 30 8.43 -11.08 -4.00
N GLN A 31 8.14 -12.16 -4.73
CA GLN A 31 9.10 -13.26 -4.92
C GLN A 31 10.32 -12.82 -5.74
N ASN A 32 10.16 -11.79 -6.55
CA ASN A 32 11.22 -11.24 -7.39
C ASN A 32 12.09 -10.21 -6.66
N THR A 33 11.69 -9.76 -5.48
CA THR A 33 12.58 -8.91 -4.66
C THR A 33 13.89 -9.63 -4.38
N PRO A 34 15.04 -9.05 -4.71
CA PRO A 34 16.35 -9.66 -4.46
C PRO A 34 16.52 -10.10 -3.00
N VAL A 35 17.19 -11.24 -2.78
CA VAL A 35 17.34 -11.80 -1.43
C VAL A 35 18.08 -10.84 -0.50
N GLU A 36 19.05 -10.12 -1.04
CA GLU A 36 19.82 -9.09 -0.36
C GLU A 36 18.95 -7.92 0.12
N ASP A 37 17.89 -7.59 -0.63
CA ASP A 37 16.96 -6.50 -0.30
C ASP A 37 15.85 -6.93 0.66
N ARG A 38 15.69 -8.25 0.88
CA ARG A 38 14.78 -8.80 1.90
C ARG A 38 15.41 -8.80 3.28
N VAL A 39 16.72 -8.55 3.34
CA VAL A 39 17.51 -8.61 4.55
C VAL A 39 17.30 -7.33 5.37
N ILE A 40 17.18 -7.57 6.58
CA ILE A 40 17.26 -6.81 7.79
C ILE A 40 18.25 -5.66 7.68
N PHE A 41 17.73 -4.47 7.71
CA PHE A 41 18.54 -3.31 8.05
C PHE A 41 18.87 -3.40 9.55
N LYS A 42 20.15 -3.53 9.89
CA LYS A 42 20.62 -3.32 11.25
C LYS A 42 20.73 -1.82 11.44
N GLY A 43 19.70 -1.23 12.02
CA GLY A 43 19.70 0.19 12.33
C GLY A 43 20.75 0.53 13.39
N ASP A 44 21.09 1.80 13.43
CA ASP A 44 21.97 2.34 14.45
C ASP A 44 21.45 2.02 15.85
N VAL A 45 22.39 1.75 16.75
CA VAL A 45 22.16 1.54 18.17
C VAL A 45 21.31 2.68 18.74
N ILE A 46 20.11 2.36 19.20
CA ILE A 46 19.36 3.29 20.04
C ILE A 46 19.98 3.15 21.43
N GLU A 47 20.82 4.08 21.83
CA GLU A 47 21.24 4.22 23.23
C GLU A 47 19.98 4.56 24.06
N ASN A 48 19.39 3.53 24.61
CA ASN A 48 18.52 3.75 25.76
C ASN A 48 19.47 4.11 26.91
N GLY A 49 19.19 5.16 27.63
CA GLY A 49 20.08 5.73 28.67
C GLY A 49 20.50 4.81 29.82
N ASP A 50 20.32 3.51 29.68
CA ASP A 50 20.76 2.41 30.54
C ASP A 50 22.04 1.72 30.03
N GLY A 51 22.59 2.18 28.90
CA GLY A 51 23.85 1.63 28.33
C GLY A 51 23.69 0.26 27.64
N ILE A 52 22.48 -0.19 27.38
CA ILE A 52 22.22 -1.42 26.64
C ILE A 52 22.07 -1.06 25.15
N GLU A 53 23.03 -1.52 24.34
CA GLU A 53 22.98 -1.42 22.90
C GLU A 53 21.92 -2.40 22.34
N ASN A 54 20.75 -1.91 22.03
CA ASN A 54 19.73 -2.69 21.33
C ASN A 54 19.89 -2.44 19.81
N VAL A 55 20.38 -3.43 19.10
CA VAL A 55 20.37 -3.42 17.63
C VAL A 55 18.95 -3.73 17.17
N ALA A 56 18.27 -2.74 16.62
CA ALA A 56 16.98 -2.98 15.99
C ALA A 56 17.17 -3.74 14.67
N GLU A 57 16.58 -4.91 14.60
CA GLU A 57 16.58 -5.74 13.41
C GLU A 57 15.26 -5.53 12.64
N TYR A 58 15.33 -4.98 11.43
CA TYR A 58 14.16 -4.74 10.59
C TYR A 58 14.06 -5.81 9.50
N LYS A 59 12.85 -6.33 9.30
CA LYS A 59 12.52 -7.27 8.23
C LYS A 59 11.65 -6.60 7.21
N LEU A 60 11.93 -6.83 5.94
CA LEU A 60 11.03 -6.41 4.87
C LEU A 60 9.66 -7.09 5.06
N VAL A 61 8.61 -6.30 5.13
CA VAL A 61 7.23 -6.79 5.34
C VAL A 61 6.37 -6.66 4.09
N MET A 62 6.76 -5.80 3.15
CA MET A 62 6.08 -5.59 1.90
C MET A 62 7.06 -5.12 0.84
N SER A 63 6.93 -5.66 -0.36
CA SER A 63 7.56 -5.17 -1.58
C SER A 63 6.70 -5.54 -2.78
N ASP A 64 6.84 -4.81 -3.88
CA ASP A 64 6.26 -5.11 -5.18
C ASP A 64 7.18 -4.56 -6.25
N GLU A 65 7.76 -5.44 -7.03
CA GLU A 65 8.74 -5.09 -8.07
C GLU A 65 8.06 -4.74 -9.41
N PHE A 66 6.73 -4.89 -9.48
CA PHE A 66 5.92 -4.56 -10.66
C PHE A 66 6.39 -5.23 -11.96
N GLU A 67 7.05 -6.38 -11.89
CA GLU A 67 7.62 -7.06 -13.07
C GLU A 67 6.56 -7.63 -14.01
N GLU A 68 5.41 -8.00 -13.48
CA GLU A 68 4.30 -8.45 -14.31
C GLU A 68 3.69 -7.26 -15.05
N SER A 69 3.94 -7.19 -16.37
CA SER A 69 3.41 -6.13 -17.22
C SER A 69 1.91 -6.31 -17.47
N GLY A 70 1.20 -5.19 -17.53
CA GLY A 70 -0.24 -5.18 -17.82
C GLY A 70 -1.12 -5.59 -16.63
N ARG A 71 -0.63 -5.49 -15.41
CA ARG A 71 -1.49 -5.67 -14.22
C ARG A 71 -2.61 -4.65 -14.22
N GLU A 72 -3.78 -5.11 -13.88
CA GLU A 72 -4.97 -4.29 -13.71
C GLU A 72 -5.22 -4.07 -12.21
N PHE A 73 -5.54 -2.84 -11.85
CA PHE A 73 -5.70 -2.44 -10.46
C PHE A 73 -7.11 -1.94 -10.12
N ASP A 74 -8.06 -2.04 -11.05
CA ASP A 74 -9.44 -1.66 -10.76
C ASP A 74 -10.06 -2.53 -9.65
N SER A 75 -11.21 -2.15 -9.15
CA SER A 75 -11.85 -2.85 -8.03
C SER A 75 -12.27 -4.28 -8.33
N THR A 76 -12.28 -4.69 -9.61
CA THR A 76 -12.66 -6.03 -10.08
C THR A 76 -11.46 -6.91 -10.38
N ALA A 77 -10.28 -6.33 -10.58
CA ALA A 77 -9.05 -7.02 -10.98
C ALA A 77 -8.47 -7.95 -9.90
N ASN A 78 -8.90 -7.81 -8.66
CA ASN A 78 -8.46 -8.66 -7.55
C ASN A 78 -6.95 -8.62 -7.26
N ASP A 79 -6.26 -7.54 -7.63
CA ASP A 79 -4.85 -7.39 -7.28
C ASP A 79 -4.66 -7.56 -5.76
N PRO A 80 -3.69 -8.36 -5.29
CA PRO A 80 -3.56 -8.69 -3.88
C PRO A 80 -3.14 -7.51 -3.01
N MET A 81 -2.45 -6.51 -3.57
CA MET A 81 -1.83 -5.42 -2.81
C MET A 81 -2.43 -4.06 -3.10
N TRP A 82 -2.87 -3.82 -4.33
CA TRP A 82 -3.25 -2.50 -4.80
C TRP A 82 -4.69 -2.45 -5.29
N THR A 83 -5.29 -1.28 -5.17
CA THR A 83 -6.55 -0.94 -5.83
C THR A 83 -6.43 0.46 -6.38
N ALA A 84 -6.64 0.62 -7.68
CA ALA A 84 -6.81 1.92 -8.29
C ALA A 84 -8.22 2.44 -8.04
N ILE A 85 -8.33 3.72 -7.79
CA ILE A 85 -9.59 4.36 -7.45
C ILE A 85 -10.13 5.17 -8.61
N SER A 86 -11.48 5.27 -8.67
CA SER A 86 -12.19 6.12 -9.61
C SER A 86 -12.98 7.16 -8.83
N LYS A 87 -12.46 8.37 -8.76
CA LYS A 87 -13.12 9.51 -8.10
C LYS A 87 -12.44 10.83 -8.43
N PRO A 88 -13.15 11.97 -8.28
CA PRO A 88 -12.49 13.27 -8.25
C PRO A 88 -11.58 13.37 -7.02
N ASP A 89 -10.49 14.10 -7.16
CA ASP A 89 -9.75 14.60 -6.00
C ASP A 89 -10.29 15.99 -5.64
N ASP A 90 -10.92 16.07 -4.49
CA ASP A 90 -11.51 17.32 -3.98
C ASP A 90 -10.62 17.99 -2.94
N THR A 91 -9.43 17.42 -2.68
CA THR A 91 -8.46 17.99 -1.74
C THR A 91 -7.60 19.04 -2.43
N ASN A 92 -7.27 20.11 -1.72
CA ASN A 92 -6.34 21.14 -2.17
C ASN A 92 -6.61 21.73 -3.57
N GLN A 93 -7.88 21.76 -3.99
CA GLN A 93 -8.28 22.21 -5.34
C GLN A 93 -7.59 21.44 -6.47
N ALA A 94 -7.33 20.16 -6.26
CA ALA A 94 -6.69 19.30 -7.24
C ALA A 94 -7.43 19.33 -8.58
N ALA A 95 -6.65 19.40 -9.68
CA ALA A 95 -7.17 19.60 -11.02
C ALA A 95 -7.58 18.29 -11.72
N GLN A 96 -7.24 17.14 -11.15
CA GLN A 96 -7.41 15.82 -11.76
C GLN A 96 -8.61 15.04 -11.21
N PHE A 97 -9.09 14.15 -12.05
CA PHE A 97 -9.94 13.01 -11.70
C PHE A 97 -9.06 11.76 -11.70
N TYR A 98 -9.22 10.87 -10.73
CA TYR A 98 -8.54 9.59 -10.73
C TYR A 98 -9.34 8.54 -11.48
N ASP A 99 -8.68 7.86 -12.41
CA ASP A 99 -9.25 6.79 -13.22
C ASP A 99 -8.31 5.57 -13.22
N PRO A 100 -8.82 4.37 -12.95
CA PRO A 100 -8.01 3.14 -12.94
C PRO A 100 -7.27 2.87 -14.25
N GLY A 101 -7.82 3.28 -15.40
CA GLY A 101 -7.17 3.16 -16.69
C GLY A 101 -5.88 3.97 -16.85
N HIS A 102 -5.58 4.85 -15.89
CA HIS A 102 -4.35 5.63 -15.85
C HIS A 102 -3.28 5.03 -14.94
N VAL A 103 -3.48 3.78 -14.50
CA VAL A 103 -2.53 3.01 -13.72
C VAL A 103 -2.25 1.70 -14.43
N SER A 104 -0.99 1.39 -14.65
CA SER A 104 -0.54 0.15 -15.28
C SER A 104 0.84 -0.27 -14.79
N THR A 105 1.25 -1.47 -15.12
CA THR A 105 2.64 -1.92 -14.96
C THR A 105 3.27 -2.11 -16.32
N VAL A 106 4.44 -1.53 -16.51
CA VAL A 106 5.20 -1.59 -17.74
C VAL A 106 6.69 -1.70 -17.43
N ASP A 107 7.35 -2.68 -17.99
CA ASP A 107 8.80 -2.86 -17.88
C ASP A 107 9.33 -2.81 -16.42
N GLY A 108 8.71 -3.56 -15.53
CA GLY A 108 9.11 -3.61 -14.12
C GLY A 108 8.86 -2.31 -13.34
N LYS A 109 7.85 -1.54 -13.73
CA LYS A 109 7.54 -0.26 -13.08
C LYS A 109 6.04 -0.04 -12.97
N LEU A 110 5.61 0.49 -11.84
CA LEU A 110 4.29 1.11 -11.74
C LEU A 110 4.30 2.41 -12.54
N GLN A 111 3.41 2.49 -13.51
CA GLN A 111 3.19 3.69 -14.31
C GLN A 111 1.89 4.37 -13.92
N ILE A 112 1.96 5.64 -13.56
CA ILE A 112 0.80 6.51 -13.36
C ILE A 112 0.87 7.60 -14.42
N LEU A 113 -0.10 7.60 -15.32
CA LEU A 113 -0.16 8.54 -16.43
C LEU A 113 -1.11 9.68 -16.08
N THR A 114 -0.70 10.92 -16.33
CA THR A 114 -1.57 12.08 -16.26
C THR A 114 -1.77 12.65 -17.66
N THR A 115 -3.03 12.82 -18.05
CA THR A 115 -3.40 13.33 -19.37
C THR A 115 -4.30 14.56 -19.26
N PRO A 116 -4.34 15.44 -20.28
CA PRO A 116 -5.22 16.59 -20.32
C PRO A 116 -6.65 16.22 -20.74
N ASP A 117 -7.10 15.03 -20.36
CA ASP A 117 -8.43 14.54 -20.69
C ASP A 117 -9.45 15.06 -19.68
N LYS A 118 -10.45 15.75 -20.23
CA LYS A 118 -11.52 16.30 -19.42
C LYS A 118 -12.53 15.24 -19.06
N VAL A 119 -12.78 15.07 -17.76
CA VAL A 119 -13.83 14.20 -17.22
C VAL A 119 -14.97 15.04 -16.69
N LYS A 120 -16.20 14.59 -16.93
CA LYS A 120 -17.42 15.16 -16.38
C LYS A 120 -18.20 14.07 -15.66
N TRP A 121 -18.77 14.40 -14.51
CA TRP A 121 -19.65 13.49 -13.78
C TRP A 121 -20.79 14.25 -13.12
N LYS A 122 -21.84 13.54 -12.73
CA LYS A 122 -22.94 14.09 -11.93
C LYS A 122 -22.83 13.58 -10.51
N GLN A 123 -22.96 14.48 -9.57
CA GLN A 123 -22.92 14.19 -8.15
C GLN A 123 -24.01 14.99 -7.44
N TRP A 124 -24.52 14.43 -6.34
CA TRP A 124 -25.44 15.16 -5.48
C TRP A 124 -24.72 16.35 -4.83
N ASP A 125 -25.28 17.52 -5.01
CA ASP A 125 -24.78 18.76 -4.44
C ASP A 125 -25.72 19.23 -3.33
N TRP A 126 -25.24 19.15 -2.11
CA TRP A 126 -26.01 19.53 -0.92
C TRP A 126 -26.33 21.02 -0.88
N SER A 127 -25.58 21.87 -1.54
CA SER A 127 -25.81 23.32 -1.57
C SER A 127 -27.04 23.71 -2.37
N VAL A 128 -27.41 22.91 -3.37
CA VAL A 128 -28.55 23.11 -4.23
C VAL A 128 -29.65 22.05 -4.07
N ALA A 129 -29.44 21.09 -3.17
CA ALA A 129 -30.30 19.93 -2.92
C ALA A 129 -30.70 19.20 -4.23
N GLY A 130 -29.72 18.95 -5.11
CA GLY A 130 -29.94 18.33 -6.40
C GLY A 130 -28.66 17.77 -7.03
N PHE A 131 -28.82 17.08 -8.17
CA PHE A 131 -27.68 16.63 -8.96
C PHE A 131 -27.09 17.79 -9.75
N ASN A 132 -25.78 18.00 -9.61
CA ASN A 132 -25.03 18.99 -10.36
C ASN A 132 -23.95 18.32 -11.22
N GLU A 133 -23.59 18.95 -12.34
CA GLU A 133 -22.49 18.50 -13.21
C GLU A 133 -21.18 19.13 -12.73
N PHE A 134 -20.21 18.28 -12.48
CA PHE A 134 -18.83 18.67 -12.12
C PHE A 134 -17.88 18.26 -13.22
N SER A 135 -16.71 18.86 -13.26
CA SER A 135 -15.66 18.47 -14.21
C SER A 135 -14.27 18.74 -13.67
N LYS A 136 -13.33 17.92 -14.12
CA LYS A 136 -11.88 18.12 -13.97
C LYS A 136 -11.25 18.16 -15.36
N ASN A 137 -10.16 18.90 -15.51
CA ASN A 137 -9.52 19.10 -16.80
C ASN A 137 -8.39 18.08 -17.07
N TYR A 138 -8.05 17.29 -16.08
CA TYR A 138 -7.02 16.28 -16.18
C TYR A 138 -7.53 14.95 -15.64
N THR A 139 -7.03 13.86 -16.21
CA THR A 139 -7.21 12.52 -15.70
C THR A 139 -5.87 11.95 -15.29
N SER A 140 -5.82 11.30 -14.14
CA SER A 140 -4.60 10.67 -13.60
C SER A 140 -4.96 9.37 -12.90
N GLY A 141 -3.96 8.64 -12.39
CA GLY A 141 -4.16 7.44 -11.61
C GLY A 141 -3.86 7.66 -10.14
N MET A 142 -4.44 6.83 -9.31
CA MET A 142 -4.08 6.71 -7.90
C MET A 142 -4.29 5.26 -7.46
N VAL A 143 -3.31 4.69 -6.77
CA VAL A 143 -3.40 3.37 -6.14
C VAL A 143 -3.38 3.48 -4.63
N MET A 144 -4.04 2.55 -3.98
CA MET A 144 -4.05 2.44 -2.54
C MET A 144 -3.99 0.97 -2.10
N SER A 145 -3.42 0.72 -0.93
CA SER A 145 -3.38 -0.61 -0.29
C SER A 145 -4.47 -0.80 0.78
N TRP A 146 -5.44 0.09 0.85
CA TRP A 146 -6.49 0.06 1.86
C TRP A 146 -7.26 -1.27 1.84
N ASN A 147 -7.44 -1.87 3.01
CA ASN A 147 -8.04 -3.19 3.23
C ASN A 147 -7.27 -4.37 2.60
N LYS A 148 -6.07 -4.16 2.08
CA LYS A 148 -5.23 -5.20 1.49
C LYS A 148 -3.97 -5.46 2.29
N PHE A 149 -3.24 -4.42 2.61
CA PHE A 149 -2.02 -4.50 3.42
C PHE A 149 -2.12 -3.58 4.64
N CYS A 150 -1.73 -4.10 5.80
CA CYS A 150 -1.65 -3.35 7.05
C CYS A 150 -0.58 -3.98 7.93
N PHE A 151 0.22 -3.16 8.57
CA PHE A 151 1.17 -3.57 9.61
C PHE A 151 1.20 -2.57 10.75
N THR A 152 1.71 -2.99 11.90
CA THR A 152 1.87 -2.13 13.08
C THR A 152 3.33 -2.09 13.50
N GLY A 153 3.86 -0.87 13.72
CA GLY A 153 5.26 -0.65 14.02
C GLY A 153 6.15 -0.84 12.80
N GLY A 154 7.31 -0.21 12.81
CA GLY A 154 8.26 -0.30 11.71
C GLY A 154 8.69 1.07 11.19
N VAL A 155 9.49 1.03 10.13
CA VAL A 155 10.00 2.20 9.40
C VAL A 155 9.52 2.11 7.96
N LEU A 156 9.12 3.25 7.39
CA LEU A 156 8.79 3.43 5.99
C LEU A 156 9.91 4.19 5.28
#